data_7e0dc3a635d566ab845d6dafd6bc62d5
#
_entry.id   7e0dc3a635d566ab845d6dafd6bc62d5
#
_cell.length_a   1.000
_cell.length_b   1.000
_cell.length_c   1.000
_cell.angle_alpha   90.00
_cell.angle_beta   90.00
_cell.angle_gamma   90.00
#
_symmetry.space_group_name_H-M   'P 1'
#
loop_
_entity.id
_entity.type
_entity.pdbx_description
1 polymer ?
#
loop_
_entity_poly.entity_id
_entity_poly.type
_entity_poly.pdbx_seq_one_letter_code
_entity_poly.pdbx_strand_id
1 'polypeptide(L)'
;MPASDITAIRNQLISIIIYNHSRVMVLKRIYLFLCLSGISLLSSAQPAMLAKSDSILKEFEDRFAVLDALIFTPAPSGKEYTENIFIDATRKYADTLTADSLYDEALRRSVEAQAKYIKSPTGLQITGQTYYRLDGEFGMDEDEDEISRYNAKIQAEIRWNFFKSGLYNTGGKIKEAKIQADIDRIAYAKETRGTEYARQREFYRSMQDSAMCRILSHRVRNLSMLSDAYMFLLGYENISSDDIMLVLSEKAEAERKLAGLNAVGLEATDLSEPDAFIVRLDTAAFLKYIDLNQADFKIARLRQELFEQRAKNAKYWDDVDISPFIRYSFYSRDVLKNSSNVDAGVYFKIPLNNEASKQRQALRAQGDAIAAEQYLRMRQIADEVGFVAAEVERYNNSIAGEYRRSLELRKYIEMRKNAYENRLGEYNRLARMKEYNAYLLCLERLLEFQYSRDQQIASLAKFLTGEDVSDFCSIQNLSISRK
;
A
#
# COMPACT_ATOMS: atom_id res chain seq x y z
N MET A 1 -13.13 31.27 -25.29
CA MET A 1 -13.96 32.01 -24.31
C MET A 1 -14.49 33.24 -24.97
N PRO A 2 -15.79 33.47 -25.01
CA PRO A 2 -16.37 34.66 -25.64
C PRO A 2 -16.09 35.92 -24.81
N ALA A 3 -15.90 37.02 -25.48
CA ALA A 3 -15.54 38.32 -24.89
C ALA A 3 -16.54 38.85 -23.85
N SER A 4 -17.73 38.25 -23.75
CA SER A 4 -18.76 38.53 -22.74
C SER A 4 -18.36 38.17 -21.31
N ASP A 5 -17.55 37.11 -21.13
CA ASP A 5 -17.22 36.61 -19.80
C ASP A 5 -16.12 37.46 -19.12
N ILE A 6 -15.25 38.06 -19.91
CA ILE A 6 -14.17 38.94 -19.38
C ILE A 6 -14.78 40.25 -18.86
N THR A 7 -15.85 40.74 -19.51
CA THR A 7 -16.54 41.96 -19.08
C THR A 7 -17.32 41.75 -17.77
N ALA A 8 -17.91 40.59 -17.58
CA ALA A 8 -18.64 40.26 -16.35
C ALA A 8 -17.70 40.16 -15.15
N ILE A 9 -16.54 39.50 -15.32
CA ILE A 9 -15.52 39.36 -14.26
C ILE A 9 -14.90 40.72 -13.90
N ARG A 10 -14.64 41.58 -14.91
CA ARG A 10 -14.14 42.93 -14.68
C ARG A 10 -15.13 43.78 -13.88
N ASN A 11 -16.42 43.70 -14.20
CA ASN A 11 -17.47 44.47 -13.49
C ASN A 11 -17.69 43.96 -12.07
N GLN A 12 -17.56 42.65 -11.82
CA GLN A 12 -17.57 42.07 -10.46
C GLN A 12 -16.37 42.55 -9.63
N LEU A 13 -15.18 42.55 -10.21
CA LEU A 13 -13.96 43.01 -9.53
C LEU A 13 -14.03 44.51 -9.20
N ILE A 14 -14.53 45.34 -10.13
CA ILE A 14 -14.72 46.78 -9.89
C ILE A 14 -15.77 47.00 -8.79
N SER A 15 -16.84 46.27 -8.76
CA SER A 15 -17.87 46.35 -7.71
C SER A 15 -17.32 45.95 -6.33
N ILE A 16 -16.47 44.91 -6.24
CA ILE A 16 -15.81 44.49 -5.01
C ILE A 16 -14.79 45.54 -4.53
N ILE A 17 -14.04 46.15 -5.43
CA ILE A 17 -13.07 47.21 -5.14
C ILE A 17 -13.77 48.46 -4.62
N ILE A 18 -14.88 48.88 -5.28
CA ILE A 18 -15.66 50.05 -4.85
C ILE A 18 -16.34 49.79 -3.49
N TYR A 19 -16.88 48.58 -3.27
CA TYR A 19 -17.49 48.18 -1.98
C TYR A 19 -16.49 48.18 -0.84
N ASN A 20 -15.27 47.70 -1.07
CA ASN A 20 -14.22 47.75 -0.08
C ASN A 20 -13.68 49.15 0.18
N HIS A 21 -13.59 49.99 -0.86
CA HIS A 21 -13.13 51.37 -0.72
C HIS A 21 -14.15 52.24 0.06
N SER A 22 -15.44 52.02 -0.15
CA SER A 22 -16.49 52.72 0.62
C SER A 22 -16.52 52.26 2.09
N ARG A 23 -16.30 50.99 2.43
CA ARG A 23 -16.16 50.50 3.80
C ARG A 23 -14.94 51.09 4.50
N VAL A 24 -13.79 51.18 3.84
CA VAL A 24 -12.58 51.77 4.38
C VAL A 24 -12.77 53.27 4.64
N MET A 25 -13.51 53.98 3.78
CA MET A 25 -13.85 55.40 3.98
C MET A 25 -14.84 55.62 5.14
N VAL A 26 -15.83 54.73 5.29
CA VAL A 26 -16.77 54.79 6.43
C VAL A 26 -16.04 54.46 7.76
N LEU A 27 -15.18 53.45 7.77
CA LEU A 27 -14.32 53.13 8.92
C LEU A 27 -13.37 54.28 9.27
N LYS A 28 -12.74 54.95 8.28
CA LYS A 28 -11.90 56.13 8.53
C LYS A 28 -12.70 57.28 9.08
N ARG A 29 -13.95 57.54 8.65
CA ARG A 29 -14.83 58.60 9.19
C ARG A 29 -15.31 58.26 10.61
N ILE A 30 -15.62 57.00 10.90
CA ILE A 30 -15.98 56.54 12.26
C ILE A 30 -14.74 56.66 13.16
N TYR A 31 -13.55 56.34 12.67
CA TYR A 31 -12.30 56.51 13.44
C TYR A 31 -11.95 57.96 13.71
N LEU A 32 -12.16 58.86 12.74
CA LEU A 32 -11.95 60.29 12.93
C LEU A 32 -12.98 60.89 13.92
N PHE A 33 -14.22 60.41 13.89
CA PHE A 33 -15.28 60.84 14.83
C PHE A 33 -15.03 60.34 16.24
N LEU A 34 -14.52 59.14 16.39
CA LEU A 34 -14.06 58.54 17.66
C LEU A 34 -12.82 59.24 18.21
N CYS A 35 -11.90 59.71 17.35
CA CYS A 35 -10.73 60.46 17.75
C CYS A 35 -11.07 61.91 18.21
N LEU A 36 -12.09 62.54 17.63
CA LEU A 36 -12.51 63.89 18.01
C LEU A 36 -13.42 63.95 19.26
N SER A 37 -14.13 62.85 19.55
CA SER A 37 -14.92 62.72 20.81
C SER A 37 -14.11 62.09 21.94
N GLY A 38 -12.88 61.66 21.71
CA GLY A 38 -12.06 60.81 22.61
C GLY A 38 -11.11 61.56 23.55
N ILE A 39 -11.03 62.89 23.51
CA ILE A 39 -10.08 63.59 24.37
C ILE A 39 -10.44 63.52 25.88
N SER A 40 -11.70 63.24 26.21
CA SER A 40 -12.13 63.02 27.62
C SER A 40 -12.11 61.58 28.09
N LEU A 41 -11.91 60.59 27.16
CA LEU A 41 -11.81 59.16 27.49
C LEU A 41 -10.36 58.65 27.62
N LEU A 42 -9.37 59.43 27.23
CA LEU A 42 -7.97 59.06 27.27
C LEU A 42 -7.38 58.85 28.67
N SER A 43 -7.96 59.46 29.71
CA SER A 43 -7.47 59.27 31.07
C SER A 43 -7.89 57.94 31.75
N SER A 44 -8.96 57.30 31.22
CA SER A 44 -9.43 56.00 31.74
C SER A 44 -8.96 54.81 30.89
N ALA A 45 -8.55 55.08 29.62
CA ALA A 45 -8.07 54.03 28.71
C ALA A 45 -6.61 53.63 28.94
N GLN A 46 -5.78 54.55 29.48
CA GLN A 46 -4.37 54.27 29.75
C GLN A 46 -4.13 53.10 30.71
N PRO A 47 -4.83 52.95 31.87
CA PRO A 47 -4.56 51.82 32.76
C PRO A 47 -5.02 50.46 32.13
N ALA A 48 -6.07 50.45 31.34
CA ALA A 48 -6.52 49.24 30.65
C ALA A 48 -5.58 48.82 29.54
N MET A 49 -4.99 49.77 28.84
CA MET A 49 -3.96 49.49 27.79
C MET A 49 -2.65 48.98 28.42
N LEU A 50 -2.21 49.58 29.53
CA LEU A 50 -1.03 49.12 30.25
C LEU A 50 -1.25 47.71 30.81
N ALA A 51 -2.39 47.44 31.41
CA ALA A 51 -2.74 46.11 31.90
C ALA A 51 -2.76 45.04 30.79
N LYS A 52 -3.27 45.40 29.60
CA LYS A 52 -3.26 44.50 28.43
C LYS A 52 -1.83 44.29 27.88
N SER A 53 -1.03 45.34 27.83
CA SER A 53 0.38 45.27 27.48
C SER A 53 1.15 44.33 28.42
N ASP A 54 0.98 44.49 29.72
CA ASP A 54 1.62 43.67 30.75
C ASP A 54 1.18 42.20 30.66
N SER A 55 -0.09 41.95 30.36
CA SER A 55 -0.60 40.60 30.12
C SER A 55 0.06 39.93 28.92
N ILE A 56 0.14 40.62 27.77
CA ILE A 56 0.81 40.13 26.57
C ILE A 56 2.30 39.85 26.85
N LEU A 57 2.98 40.77 27.53
CA LEU A 57 4.39 40.62 27.88
C LEU A 57 4.64 39.41 28.78
N LYS A 58 3.79 39.20 29.79
CA LYS A 58 3.89 38.03 30.65
C LYS A 58 3.67 36.73 29.88
N GLU A 59 2.68 36.69 28.99
CA GLU A 59 2.41 35.53 28.17
C GLU A 59 3.59 35.19 27.23
N PHE A 60 4.27 36.20 26.68
CA PHE A 60 5.50 36.00 25.91
C PHE A 60 6.63 35.40 26.77
N GLU A 61 6.85 35.92 28.00
CA GLU A 61 7.93 35.39 28.86
C GLU A 61 7.64 33.95 29.30
N ASP A 62 6.39 33.62 29.67
CA ASP A 62 5.99 32.26 29.98
C ASP A 62 6.20 31.33 28.78
N ARG A 63 5.91 31.82 27.59
CA ARG A 63 6.11 31.05 26.34
C ARG A 63 7.59 30.85 26.01
N PHE A 64 8.43 31.88 26.18
CA PHE A 64 9.86 31.77 25.99
C PHE A 64 10.49 30.72 26.92
N ALA A 65 10.04 30.62 28.15
CA ALA A 65 10.55 29.60 29.07
C ALA A 65 10.31 28.18 28.53
N VAL A 66 9.15 27.91 27.95
CA VAL A 66 8.82 26.61 27.31
C VAL A 66 9.71 26.37 26.07
N LEU A 67 9.88 27.39 25.23
CA LEU A 67 10.66 27.26 24.00
C LEU A 67 12.17 27.18 24.29
N ASP A 68 12.65 27.89 25.31
CA ASP A 68 14.03 27.79 25.79
C ASP A 68 14.32 26.37 26.32
N ALA A 69 13.38 25.80 27.07
CA ALA A 69 13.52 24.41 27.53
C ALA A 69 13.68 23.44 26.36
N LEU A 70 12.89 23.58 25.30
CA LEU A 70 13.03 22.77 24.08
C LEU A 70 14.42 22.92 23.44
N ILE A 71 14.89 24.17 23.28
CA ILE A 71 16.10 24.46 22.52
C ILE A 71 17.37 24.16 23.32
N PHE A 72 17.36 24.45 24.63
CA PHE A 72 18.58 24.42 25.45
C PHE A 72 18.67 23.24 26.43
N THR A 73 17.56 22.49 26.64
CA THR A 73 17.65 21.25 27.40
C THR A 73 18.41 20.21 26.57
N PRO A 74 19.54 19.69 27.05
CA PRO A 74 20.23 18.64 26.35
C PRO A 74 19.26 17.45 26.19
N ALA A 75 19.13 16.95 24.98
CA ALA A 75 18.46 15.68 24.77
C ALA A 75 19.05 14.66 25.77
N PRO A 76 18.25 13.84 26.44
CA PRO A 76 18.74 12.91 27.43
C PRO A 76 19.83 12.06 26.79
N SER A 77 21.09 12.32 27.22
CA SER A 77 22.26 11.61 26.77
C SER A 77 22.14 10.18 27.28
N GLY A 78 21.89 9.23 26.40
CA GLY A 78 21.94 7.83 26.77
C GLY A 78 20.85 6.92 26.23
N LYS A 79 19.86 7.41 25.52
CA LYS A 79 19.14 6.54 24.59
C LYS A 79 19.93 6.55 23.28
N GLU A 80 20.72 5.51 23.06
CA GLU A 80 21.10 5.15 21.70
C GLU A 80 19.78 4.95 20.94
N TYR A 81 19.33 6.00 20.22
CA TYR A 81 18.24 5.89 19.26
C TYR A 81 18.75 5.09 18.05
N THR A 82 19.15 3.84 18.32
CA THR A 82 19.42 2.84 17.29
C THR A 82 18.15 2.24 16.76
N GLU A 83 17.02 2.48 17.43
CA GLU A 83 15.72 1.95 17.02
C GLU A 83 14.92 3.08 16.39
N ASN A 84 14.95 3.12 15.07
CA ASN A 84 14.07 3.96 14.28
C ASN A 84 12.62 3.54 14.56
N ILE A 85 11.73 4.51 14.84
CA ILE A 85 10.29 4.28 15.06
C ILE A 85 9.69 3.45 13.91
N PHE A 86 10.16 3.67 12.68
CA PHE A 86 9.75 2.90 11.50
C PHE A 86 10.15 1.42 11.62
N ILE A 87 11.40 1.14 12.01
CA ILE A 87 11.92 -0.23 12.17
C ILE A 87 11.20 -0.94 13.31
N ASP A 88 11.01 -0.28 14.45
CA ASP A 88 10.32 -0.86 15.60
C ASP A 88 8.85 -1.14 15.33
N ALA A 89 8.15 -0.24 14.65
CA ALA A 89 6.76 -0.44 14.29
C ALA A 89 6.60 -1.64 13.36
N THR A 90 7.49 -1.78 12.37
CA THR A 90 7.44 -2.90 11.41
C THR A 90 7.81 -4.22 12.07
N ARG A 91 8.82 -4.28 12.94
CA ARG A 91 9.22 -5.50 13.67
C ARG A 91 8.15 -5.99 14.64
N LYS A 92 7.56 -5.11 15.45
CA LYS A 92 6.49 -5.49 16.40
C LYS A 92 5.28 -6.12 15.73
N TYR A 93 4.98 -5.72 14.49
CA TYR A 93 3.90 -6.33 13.72
C TYR A 93 4.28 -7.66 13.06
N ALA A 94 5.52 -7.82 12.63
CA ALA A 94 6.00 -9.07 12.03
C ALA A 94 5.92 -10.25 13.02
N ASP A 95 6.16 -10.00 14.30
CA ASP A 95 6.12 -11.02 15.36
C ASP A 95 4.70 -11.51 15.69
N THR A 96 3.66 -10.78 15.29
CA THR A 96 2.25 -11.14 15.54
C THR A 96 1.61 -11.98 14.44
N LEU A 97 2.32 -12.23 13.33
CA LEU A 97 1.84 -13.06 12.22
C LEU A 97 1.93 -14.55 12.61
N THR A 98 0.92 -15.05 13.30
CA THR A 98 0.66 -16.49 13.35
C THR A 98 0.29 -16.94 11.95
N ALA A 99 1.12 -17.80 11.36
CA ALA A 99 0.79 -18.50 10.11
C ALA A 99 -0.63 -19.09 10.27
N ASP A 100 -1.50 -18.83 9.29
CA ASP A 100 -2.88 -19.32 9.35
C ASP A 100 -2.87 -20.85 9.17
N SER A 101 -2.60 -21.56 10.29
CA SER A 101 -2.48 -23.00 10.34
C SER A 101 -3.73 -23.72 9.81
N LEU A 102 -4.89 -23.05 9.87
CA LEU A 102 -6.16 -23.57 9.38
C LEU A 102 -6.18 -23.64 7.85
N TYR A 103 -5.64 -22.62 7.18
CA TYR A 103 -5.57 -22.61 5.71
C TYR A 103 -4.60 -23.66 5.19
N ASP A 104 -3.40 -23.75 5.77
CA ASP A 104 -2.40 -24.76 5.41
C ASP A 104 -2.93 -26.18 5.62
N GLU A 105 -3.69 -26.43 6.68
CA GLU A 105 -4.31 -27.72 6.93
C GLU A 105 -5.44 -28.01 5.93
N ALA A 106 -6.30 -27.03 5.62
CA ALA A 106 -7.36 -27.16 4.63
C ALA A 106 -6.78 -27.44 3.22
N LEU A 107 -5.71 -26.72 2.84
CA LEU A 107 -5.02 -26.94 1.58
C LEU A 107 -4.40 -28.34 1.50
N ARG A 108 -3.74 -28.80 2.56
CA ARG A 108 -3.21 -30.17 2.62
C ARG A 108 -4.31 -31.22 2.44
N ARG A 109 -5.44 -31.07 3.15
CA ARG A 109 -6.62 -31.95 3.00
C ARG A 109 -7.17 -31.95 1.59
N SER A 110 -7.21 -30.77 0.94
CA SER A 110 -7.65 -30.64 -0.46
C SER A 110 -6.73 -31.41 -1.41
N VAL A 111 -5.40 -31.26 -1.26
CA VAL A 111 -4.43 -32.00 -2.07
C VAL A 111 -4.53 -33.52 -1.86
N GLU A 112 -4.70 -33.97 -0.62
CA GLU A 112 -4.89 -35.40 -0.30
C GLU A 112 -6.20 -35.93 -0.91
N ALA A 113 -7.30 -35.15 -0.86
CA ALA A 113 -8.57 -35.51 -1.46
C ALA A 113 -8.45 -35.57 -3.00
N GLN A 114 -7.81 -34.59 -3.62
CA GLN A 114 -7.53 -34.61 -5.07
C GLN A 114 -6.64 -35.79 -5.46
N ALA A 115 -5.60 -36.10 -4.69
CA ALA A 115 -4.76 -37.27 -4.97
C ALA A 115 -5.54 -38.59 -4.87
N LYS A 116 -6.47 -38.72 -3.90
CA LYS A 116 -7.38 -39.85 -3.78
C LYS A 116 -8.34 -39.90 -4.97
N TYR A 117 -8.92 -38.76 -5.37
CA TYR A 117 -9.79 -38.66 -6.54
C TYR A 117 -9.06 -39.06 -7.83
N ILE A 118 -7.83 -38.60 -8.06
CA ILE A 118 -7.01 -38.93 -9.23
C ILE A 118 -6.67 -40.43 -9.25
N LYS A 119 -6.52 -41.08 -8.09
CA LYS A 119 -6.24 -42.51 -7.97
C LYS A 119 -7.51 -43.37 -8.04
N SER A 120 -8.70 -42.80 -7.79
CA SER A 120 -9.98 -43.55 -7.68
C SER A 120 -10.45 -44.13 -8.99
N PRO A 121 -10.28 -43.54 -10.19
CA PRO A 121 -10.76 -44.13 -11.42
C PRO A 121 -10.02 -45.44 -11.72
N THR A 122 -10.69 -46.53 -11.59
CA THR A 122 -10.17 -47.87 -11.99
C THR A 122 -10.19 -48.07 -13.50
N GLY A 123 -10.79 -47.15 -14.24
CA GLY A 123 -11.03 -47.31 -15.68
C GLY A 123 -12.18 -48.29 -16.03
N LEU A 124 -12.79 -48.92 -15.00
CA LEU A 124 -13.89 -49.85 -15.22
C LEU A 124 -15.20 -49.06 -15.39
N GLN A 125 -15.90 -49.29 -16.48
CA GLN A 125 -17.19 -48.68 -16.78
C GLN A 125 -18.24 -49.78 -17.00
N ILE A 126 -19.37 -49.57 -16.40
CA ILE A 126 -20.54 -50.42 -16.66
C ILE A 126 -21.56 -49.56 -17.38
N THR A 127 -21.92 -49.94 -18.60
CA THR A 127 -22.93 -49.24 -19.39
C THR A 127 -24.09 -50.17 -19.66
N GLY A 128 -25.31 -49.68 -19.42
CA GLY A 128 -26.55 -50.36 -19.77
C GLY A 128 -27.28 -49.61 -20.88
N GLN A 129 -27.76 -50.32 -21.88
CA GLN A 129 -28.57 -49.75 -22.96
C GLN A 129 -29.78 -50.61 -23.20
N THR A 130 -30.92 -49.98 -23.31
CA THR A 130 -32.18 -50.61 -23.66
C THR A 130 -32.71 -50.02 -24.95
N TYR A 131 -32.97 -50.85 -25.91
CA TYR A 131 -33.60 -50.45 -27.17
C TYR A 131 -34.98 -51.10 -27.22
N TYR A 132 -35.98 -50.31 -27.45
CA TYR A 132 -37.32 -50.78 -27.73
C TYR A 132 -37.79 -50.20 -29.06
N ARG A 133 -38.36 -51.05 -29.90
CA ARG A 133 -38.81 -50.64 -31.22
C ARG A 133 -40.30 -50.42 -31.17
N LEU A 134 -40.74 -49.21 -31.46
CA LEU A 134 -42.14 -48.81 -31.40
C LEU A 134 -42.89 -49.09 -32.71
N ASP A 135 -42.18 -49.11 -33.86
CA ASP A 135 -42.76 -49.41 -35.17
C ASP A 135 -41.91 -50.44 -35.93
N GLY A 136 -42.51 -51.48 -36.38
CA GLY A 136 -41.65 -52.47 -36.91
C GLY A 136 -42.14 -53.43 -38.01
N GLU A 137 -42.35 -52.94 -39.20
CA GLU A 137 -42.19 -53.85 -40.35
C GLU A 137 -40.71 -53.85 -40.76
N PHE A 138 -40.05 -55.01 -40.58
CA PHE A 138 -38.75 -55.26 -41.18
C PHE A 138 -38.95 -55.68 -42.62
N GLY A 139 -38.33 -54.92 -43.51
CA GLY A 139 -38.07 -55.46 -44.88
C GLY A 139 -37.21 -56.71 -44.76
N MET A 140 -37.63 -57.76 -45.37
CA MET A 140 -36.82 -58.95 -45.62
C MET A 140 -35.90 -58.61 -46.78
N ASP A 141 -34.56 -58.64 -46.52
CA ASP A 141 -33.66 -58.98 -47.60
C ASP A 141 -33.72 -60.45 -47.84
N GLU A 142 -34.04 -60.83 -49.09
CA GLU A 142 -34.43 -62.23 -49.47
C GLU A 142 -33.21 -63.19 -49.41
N ASP A 143 -31.97 -62.75 -49.10
CA ASP A 143 -30.81 -63.60 -49.20
C ASP A 143 -30.05 -63.91 -47.89
N GLU A 144 -30.56 -63.50 -46.74
CA GLU A 144 -29.97 -63.89 -45.46
C GLU A 144 -30.82 -64.74 -44.60
N ASP A 145 -30.42 -66.00 -44.39
CA ASP A 145 -30.95 -66.91 -43.41
C ASP A 145 -31.13 -66.24 -42.02
N GLU A 146 -32.36 -66.19 -41.56
CA GLU A 146 -32.81 -65.82 -40.21
C GLU A 146 -32.23 -64.52 -39.66
N ILE A 147 -32.56 -63.41 -40.25
CA ILE A 147 -32.39 -62.11 -39.51
C ILE A 147 -33.28 -62.18 -38.28
N SER A 148 -32.65 -62.24 -37.15
CA SER A 148 -33.23 -62.34 -35.87
C SER A 148 -33.98 -61.03 -35.52
N ARG A 149 -35.31 -61.00 -35.78
CA ARG A 149 -36.23 -59.91 -35.37
C ARG A 149 -36.27 -59.84 -33.86
N TYR A 150 -35.99 -58.67 -33.30
CA TYR A 150 -36.14 -58.41 -31.89
C TYR A 150 -37.00 -57.15 -31.67
N ASN A 151 -37.88 -57.15 -30.72
CA ASN A 151 -38.70 -55.98 -30.32
C ASN A 151 -37.97 -55.17 -29.27
N ALA A 152 -37.22 -55.80 -28.41
CA ALA A 152 -36.46 -55.14 -27.40
C ALA A 152 -35.04 -55.77 -27.31
N LYS A 153 -34.08 -54.93 -27.11
CA LYS A 153 -32.70 -55.33 -26.80
C LYS A 153 -32.28 -54.68 -25.49
N ILE A 154 -31.88 -55.50 -24.54
CA ILE A 154 -31.23 -55.05 -23.32
C ILE A 154 -29.76 -55.44 -23.42
N GLN A 155 -28.89 -54.45 -23.27
CA GLN A 155 -27.44 -54.63 -23.36
C GLN A 155 -26.79 -54.13 -22.10
N ALA A 156 -26.00 -54.93 -21.44
CA ALA A 156 -25.10 -54.53 -20.37
C ALA A 156 -23.64 -54.77 -20.81
N GLU A 157 -22.82 -53.80 -20.70
CA GLU A 157 -21.40 -53.88 -21.08
C GLU A 157 -20.53 -53.45 -19.93
N ILE A 158 -19.53 -54.28 -19.61
CA ILE A 158 -18.41 -53.94 -18.72
C ILE A 158 -17.22 -53.67 -19.59
N ARG A 159 -16.71 -52.43 -19.54
CA ARG A 159 -15.55 -51.97 -20.31
C ARG A 159 -14.47 -51.53 -19.38
N TRP A 160 -13.23 -51.88 -19.61
CA TRP A 160 -12.07 -51.46 -18.85
C TRP A 160 -11.16 -50.60 -19.71
N ASN A 161 -11.11 -49.34 -19.45
CA ASN A 161 -10.27 -48.38 -20.17
C ASN A 161 -8.94 -48.22 -19.48
N PHE A 162 -7.86 -48.84 -20.01
CA PHE A 162 -6.52 -48.84 -19.41
C PHE A 162 -5.81 -47.54 -19.51
N PHE A 163 -5.93 -46.82 -20.64
CA PHE A 163 -5.12 -45.64 -20.92
C PHE A 163 -5.82 -44.34 -20.55
N LYS A 164 -7.07 -44.19 -20.89
CA LYS A 164 -7.83 -42.94 -20.74
C LYS A 164 -8.24 -42.64 -19.30
N SER A 165 -8.40 -43.62 -18.46
CA SER A 165 -9.01 -43.45 -17.12
C SER A 165 -8.04 -43.65 -15.97
N GLY A 166 -6.77 -43.49 -16.14
CA GLY A 166 -6.06 -43.11 -14.97
C GLY A 166 -4.96 -43.98 -14.39
N LEU A 167 -4.75 -45.20 -14.80
CA LEU A 167 -3.61 -45.98 -14.27
C LEU A 167 -2.27 -45.46 -14.80
N TYR A 168 -2.27 -45.00 -16.04
CA TYR A 168 -1.03 -44.67 -16.76
C TYR A 168 -0.46 -43.28 -16.42
N ASN A 169 -1.28 -42.28 -16.07
CA ASN A 169 -0.82 -40.91 -15.88
C ASN A 169 -1.14 -40.33 -14.49
N THR A 170 -1.56 -41.16 -13.55
CA THR A 170 -1.91 -40.75 -12.17
C THR A 170 -0.78 -40.05 -11.46
N GLY A 171 0.45 -40.53 -11.60
CA GLY A 171 1.63 -39.91 -10.97
C GLY A 171 1.91 -38.49 -11.47
N GLY A 172 1.74 -38.28 -12.79
CA GLY A 172 1.88 -36.96 -13.40
C GLY A 172 0.82 -35.98 -12.95
N LYS A 173 -0.45 -36.40 -12.93
CA LYS A 173 -1.59 -35.58 -12.47
C LYS A 173 -1.50 -35.23 -10.98
N ILE A 174 -0.98 -36.13 -10.13
CA ILE A 174 -0.74 -35.85 -8.71
C ILE A 174 0.35 -34.79 -8.55
N LYS A 175 1.40 -34.83 -9.38
CA LYS A 175 2.45 -33.78 -9.36
C LYS A 175 1.87 -32.43 -9.78
N GLU A 176 1.03 -32.38 -10.82
CA GLU A 176 0.36 -31.15 -11.22
C GLU A 176 -0.49 -30.56 -10.09
N ALA A 177 -1.28 -31.41 -9.40
CA ALA A 177 -2.10 -30.99 -8.27
C ALA A 177 -1.26 -30.43 -7.10
N LYS A 178 -0.09 -31.03 -6.83
CA LYS A 178 0.84 -30.52 -5.80
C LYS A 178 1.43 -29.18 -6.18
N ILE A 179 1.92 -29.02 -7.42
CA ILE A 179 2.45 -27.74 -7.88
C ILE A 179 1.38 -26.65 -7.82
N GLN A 180 0.14 -26.98 -8.22
CA GLN A 180 -0.97 -26.01 -8.12
C GLN A 180 -1.25 -25.62 -6.68
N ALA A 181 -1.22 -26.55 -5.74
CA ALA A 181 -1.40 -26.24 -4.31
C ALA A 181 -0.26 -25.37 -3.75
N ASP A 182 0.97 -25.60 -4.18
CA ASP A 182 2.10 -24.72 -3.79
C ASP A 182 1.91 -23.31 -4.35
N ILE A 183 1.38 -23.15 -5.56
CA ILE A 183 1.01 -21.85 -6.13
C ILE A 183 -0.06 -21.18 -5.27
N ASP A 184 -1.13 -21.90 -4.93
CA ASP A 184 -2.25 -21.37 -4.15
C ASP A 184 -1.81 -20.97 -2.74
N ARG A 185 -0.92 -21.76 -2.12
CA ARG A 185 -0.32 -21.45 -0.82
C ARG A 185 0.47 -20.14 -0.84
N ILE A 186 1.32 -19.95 -1.85
CA ILE A 186 2.13 -18.73 -1.97
C ILE A 186 1.24 -17.52 -2.28
N ALA A 187 0.20 -17.71 -3.10
CA ALA A 187 -0.76 -16.66 -3.43
C ALA A 187 -1.52 -16.19 -2.19
N TYR A 188 -1.99 -17.10 -1.35
CA TYR A 188 -2.65 -16.79 -0.08
C TYR A 188 -1.72 -16.05 0.89
N ALA A 189 -0.50 -16.53 1.06
CA ALA A 189 0.49 -15.88 1.92
C ALA A 189 0.80 -14.45 1.44
N LYS A 190 0.82 -14.21 0.12
CA LYS A 190 0.98 -12.87 -0.45
C LYS A 190 -0.20 -11.96 -0.11
N GLU A 191 -1.43 -12.45 -0.24
CA GLU A 191 -2.65 -11.69 0.05
C GLU A 191 -2.73 -11.29 1.52
N THR A 192 -2.49 -12.24 2.43
CA THR A 192 -2.46 -12.00 3.88
C THR A 192 -1.44 -10.94 4.24
N ARG A 193 -0.24 -10.98 3.64
CA ARG A 193 0.80 -9.99 3.89
C ARG A 193 0.47 -8.61 3.33
N GLY A 194 -0.25 -8.54 2.22
CA GLY A 194 -0.72 -7.27 1.67
C GLY A 194 -1.63 -6.51 2.64
N THR A 195 -2.52 -7.21 3.34
CA THR A 195 -3.39 -6.60 4.37
C THR A 195 -2.61 -6.15 5.58
N GLU A 196 -1.62 -6.91 6.01
CA GLU A 196 -0.76 -6.58 7.14
C GLU A 196 0.09 -5.34 6.85
N TYR A 197 0.68 -5.25 5.67
CA TYR A 197 1.41 -4.07 5.24
C TYR A 197 0.56 -2.79 5.28
N ALA A 198 -0.71 -2.87 4.87
CA ALA A 198 -1.63 -1.73 4.93
C ALA A 198 -1.83 -1.24 6.38
N ARG A 199 -1.98 -2.16 7.35
CA ARG A 199 -2.10 -1.85 8.79
C ARG A 199 -0.83 -1.22 9.36
N GLN A 200 0.33 -1.76 9.03
CA GLN A 200 1.63 -1.20 9.46
C GLN A 200 1.80 0.23 8.98
N ARG A 201 1.44 0.49 7.73
CA ARG A 201 1.50 1.84 7.14
C ARG A 201 0.57 2.82 7.86
N GLU A 202 -0.63 2.40 8.23
CA GLU A 202 -1.58 3.24 8.96
C GLU A 202 -1.09 3.54 10.38
N PHE A 203 -0.55 2.56 11.08
CA PHE A 203 0.04 2.74 12.40
C PHE A 203 1.22 3.71 12.35
N TYR A 204 2.13 3.56 11.39
CA TYR A 204 3.25 4.47 11.19
C TYR A 204 2.79 5.91 10.93
N ARG A 205 1.76 6.07 10.08
CA ARG A 205 1.15 7.38 9.82
C ARG A 205 0.61 8.01 11.10
N SER A 206 -0.09 7.24 11.94
CA SER A 206 -0.62 7.73 13.21
C SER A 206 0.48 8.24 14.17
N MET A 207 1.62 7.57 14.22
CA MET A 207 2.77 8.04 15.02
C MET A 207 3.36 9.34 14.49
N GLN A 208 3.50 9.46 13.17
CA GLN A 208 4.00 10.68 12.52
C GLN A 208 3.03 11.85 12.71
N ASP A 209 1.73 11.61 12.55
CA ASP A 209 0.69 12.61 12.77
C ASP A 209 0.75 13.14 14.21
N SER A 210 1.05 12.30 15.20
CA SER A 210 1.22 12.70 16.60
C SER A 210 2.42 13.63 16.80
N ALA A 211 3.56 13.32 16.19
CA ALA A 211 4.75 14.18 16.28
C ALA A 211 4.53 15.53 15.59
N MET A 212 3.92 15.50 14.40
CA MET A 212 3.59 16.70 13.64
C MET A 212 2.55 17.58 14.37
N CYS A 213 1.54 16.97 15.00
CA CYS A 213 0.52 17.67 15.79
C CYS A 213 1.16 18.50 16.91
N ARG A 214 2.14 17.95 17.62
CA ARG A 214 2.85 18.67 18.69
C ARG A 214 3.54 19.93 18.15
N ILE A 215 4.33 19.82 17.10
CA ILE A 215 5.06 20.94 16.50
C ILE A 215 4.09 22.00 15.97
N LEU A 216 3.06 21.58 15.23
CA LEU A 216 2.07 22.50 14.66
C LEU A 216 1.25 23.20 15.73
N SER A 217 0.86 22.54 16.82
CA SER A 217 0.14 23.15 17.94
C SER A 217 0.97 24.25 18.58
N HIS A 218 2.28 24.03 18.79
CA HIS A 218 3.18 25.02 19.29
C HIS A 218 3.39 26.19 18.31
N ARG A 219 3.47 25.89 17.02
CA ARG A 219 3.61 26.90 15.97
C ARG A 219 2.34 27.78 15.85
N VAL A 220 1.15 27.17 15.83
CA VAL A 220 -0.13 27.89 15.82
C VAL A 220 -0.23 28.83 17.02
N ARG A 221 0.12 28.34 18.21
CA ARG A 221 0.13 29.17 19.43
C ARG A 221 1.09 30.37 19.31
N ASN A 222 2.31 30.15 18.84
CA ASN A 222 3.28 31.23 18.62
C ASN A 222 2.78 32.28 17.61
N LEU A 223 2.20 31.81 16.50
CA LEU A 223 1.66 32.70 15.45
C LEU A 223 0.43 33.46 15.93
N SER A 224 -0.41 32.86 16.79
CA SER A 224 -1.52 33.57 17.43
C SER A 224 -1.02 34.68 18.32
N MET A 225 -0.03 34.41 19.17
CA MET A 225 0.56 35.45 20.04
C MET A 225 1.22 36.57 19.24
N LEU A 226 1.94 36.24 18.13
CA LEU A 226 2.51 37.25 17.23
C LEU A 226 1.43 38.10 16.57
N SER A 227 0.35 37.46 16.07
CA SER A 227 -0.78 38.15 15.47
C SER A 227 -1.43 39.13 16.45
N ASP A 228 -1.71 38.69 17.69
CA ASP A 228 -2.34 39.52 18.73
C ASP A 228 -1.42 40.69 19.12
N ALA A 229 -0.10 40.47 19.25
CA ALA A 229 0.87 41.50 19.51
C ALA A 229 0.95 42.51 18.37
N TYR A 230 0.99 42.06 17.11
CA TYR A 230 1.00 42.96 15.96
C TYR A 230 -0.28 43.78 15.83
N MET A 231 -1.43 43.15 16.06
CA MET A 231 -2.70 43.87 16.06
C MET A 231 -2.77 44.94 17.20
N PHE A 232 -2.19 44.63 18.35
CA PHE A 232 -2.09 45.60 19.46
C PHE A 232 -1.13 46.77 19.15
N LEU A 233 0.00 46.50 18.50
CA LEU A 233 1.03 47.47 18.17
C LEU A 233 0.76 48.23 16.86
N LEU A 234 -0.28 47.83 16.10
CA LEU A 234 -0.69 48.50 14.86
C LEU A 234 -1.10 49.95 15.17
N GLY A 235 -0.25 50.89 14.83
CA GLY A 235 -0.41 52.30 15.06
C GLY A 235 0.54 52.91 16.09
N TYR A 236 1.29 52.13 16.84
CA TYR A 236 2.31 52.59 17.78
C TYR A 236 3.75 52.38 17.31
N GLU A 237 4.00 51.39 16.46
CA GLU A 237 5.31 51.07 15.87
C GLU A 237 5.18 51.04 14.35
N ASN A 238 6.32 51.11 13.65
CA ASN A 238 6.42 50.95 12.20
C ASN A 238 6.16 49.49 11.76
N ILE A 239 5.03 48.93 12.18
CA ILE A 239 4.61 47.59 11.76
C ILE A 239 3.79 47.76 10.47
N SER A 240 4.26 47.11 9.40
CA SER A 240 3.55 47.17 8.14
C SER A 240 2.33 46.23 8.14
N SER A 241 1.31 46.59 7.39
CA SER A 241 0.17 45.70 7.14
C SER A 241 0.61 44.37 6.50
N ASP A 242 1.71 44.37 5.77
CA ASP A 242 2.27 43.19 5.10
C ASP A 242 2.84 42.19 6.12
N ASP A 243 3.48 42.69 7.20
CA ASP A 243 3.96 41.84 8.28
C ASP A 243 2.82 41.10 8.99
N ILE A 244 1.70 41.79 9.20
CA ILE A 244 0.50 41.20 9.81
C ILE A 244 -0.10 40.16 8.88
N MET A 245 -0.27 40.47 7.60
CA MET A 245 -0.80 39.56 6.61
C MET A 245 0.07 38.31 6.44
N LEU A 246 1.38 38.43 6.54
CA LEU A 246 2.30 37.31 6.51
C LEU A 246 2.06 36.37 7.70
N VAL A 247 2.02 36.90 8.92
CA VAL A 247 1.78 36.12 10.14
C VAL A 247 0.41 35.45 10.10
N LEU A 248 -0.64 36.15 9.63
CA LEU A 248 -1.98 35.58 9.50
C LEU A 248 -2.01 34.46 8.46
N SER A 249 -1.30 34.61 7.34
CA SER A 249 -1.24 33.56 6.30
C SER A 249 -0.49 32.31 6.80
N GLU A 250 0.64 32.50 7.49
CA GLU A 250 1.38 31.39 8.11
C GLU A 250 0.55 30.67 9.20
N LYS A 251 -0.21 31.43 9.99
CA LYS A 251 -1.12 30.88 11.00
C LYS A 251 -2.21 30.03 10.34
N ALA A 252 -2.88 30.56 9.32
CA ALA A 252 -3.94 29.87 8.60
C ALA A 252 -3.41 28.56 7.93
N GLU A 253 -2.18 28.61 7.40
CA GLU A 253 -1.52 27.41 6.84
C GLU A 253 -1.28 26.37 7.93
N ALA A 254 -0.71 26.77 9.07
CA ALA A 254 -0.42 25.86 10.17
C ALA A 254 -1.71 25.26 10.77
N GLU A 255 -2.77 26.07 10.93
CA GLU A 255 -4.09 25.62 11.39
C GLU A 255 -4.71 24.61 10.39
N ARG A 256 -4.63 24.88 9.09
CA ARG A 256 -5.10 23.96 8.05
C ARG A 256 -4.37 22.62 8.10
N LYS A 257 -3.05 22.63 8.24
CA LYS A 257 -2.24 21.41 8.37
C LYS A 257 -2.63 20.65 9.64
N LEU A 258 -2.77 21.33 10.77
CA LEU A 258 -3.16 20.75 12.04
C LEU A 258 -4.55 20.10 11.98
N ALA A 259 -5.52 20.76 11.34
CA ALA A 259 -6.86 20.21 11.14
C ALA A 259 -6.89 18.96 10.23
N GLY A 260 -5.91 18.81 9.35
CA GLY A 260 -5.76 17.65 8.47
C GLY A 260 -5.16 16.42 9.15
N LEU A 261 -4.65 16.54 10.38
CA LEU A 261 -4.05 15.43 11.11
C LEU A 261 -5.11 14.68 11.92
N ASN A 262 -5.05 13.35 11.89
CA ASN A 262 -5.96 12.47 12.64
C ASN A 262 -5.56 12.31 14.12
N ALA A 263 -4.90 13.28 14.71
CA ALA A 263 -4.42 13.24 16.08
C ALA A 263 -5.56 13.55 17.07
N VAL A 264 -6.23 12.52 17.52
CA VAL A 264 -7.29 12.64 18.53
C VAL A 264 -6.66 12.72 19.94
N GLY A 265 -6.86 13.84 20.64
CA GLY A 265 -6.68 13.91 22.09
C GLY A 265 -5.26 14.06 22.63
N LEU A 266 -4.29 14.49 21.83
CA LEU A 266 -2.94 14.76 22.32
C LEU A 266 -2.82 16.18 22.85
N GLU A 267 -2.85 16.34 24.17
CA GLU A 267 -2.32 17.55 24.80
C GLU A 267 -0.83 17.66 24.50
N ALA A 268 -0.44 18.77 23.87
CA ALA A 268 0.92 19.04 23.41
C ALA A 268 1.86 19.44 24.56
N THR A 269 2.03 18.59 25.58
CA THR A 269 2.83 18.91 26.75
C THR A 269 4.32 18.68 26.57
N ASP A 270 4.72 17.73 25.72
CA ASP A 270 6.14 17.36 25.53
C ASP A 270 6.59 17.61 24.10
N LEU A 271 7.14 18.78 23.87
CA LEU A 271 7.84 19.11 22.64
C LEU A 271 9.28 18.60 22.72
N SER A 272 9.61 17.64 21.88
CA SER A 272 11.00 17.16 21.70
C SER A 272 11.50 17.44 20.30
N GLU A 273 12.78 17.72 20.17
CA GLU A 273 13.42 17.86 18.86
C GLU A 273 13.39 16.49 18.14
N PRO A 274 12.89 16.43 16.91
CA PRO A 274 12.90 15.19 16.16
C PRO A 274 14.33 14.78 15.80
N ASP A 275 14.63 13.49 15.94
CA ASP A 275 15.92 12.95 15.54
C ASP A 275 16.10 13.08 14.02
N ALA A 276 17.25 13.57 13.60
CA ALA A 276 17.61 13.68 12.20
C ALA A 276 18.54 12.54 11.79
N PHE A 277 18.15 11.76 10.82
CA PHE A 277 18.93 10.65 10.30
C PHE A 277 18.77 10.48 8.78
N ILE A 278 19.81 9.92 8.18
CA ILE A 278 19.86 9.56 6.75
C ILE A 278 19.62 8.06 6.64
N VAL A 279 18.82 7.65 5.68
CA VAL A 279 18.58 6.25 5.35
C VAL A 279 19.13 5.97 3.97
N ARG A 280 19.94 4.92 3.83
CA ARG A 280 20.43 4.45 2.54
C ARG A 280 19.90 3.07 2.25
N LEU A 281 19.30 2.90 1.06
CA LEU A 281 18.77 1.63 0.59
C LEU A 281 19.86 0.86 -0.17
N ASP A 282 20.13 -0.38 0.24
CA ASP A 282 20.94 -1.32 -0.55
C ASP A 282 20.08 -1.93 -1.67
N THR A 283 20.05 -1.23 -2.80
CA THR A 283 19.27 -1.64 -3.97
C THR A 283 19.74 -2.98 -4.55
N ALA A 284 21.02 -3.29 -4.45
CA ALA A 284 21.57 -4.52 -5.01
C ALA A 284 21.13 -5.75 -4.19
N ALA A 285 21.26 -5.66 -2.86
CA ALA A 285 20.79 -6.71 -1.96
C ALA A 285 19.26 -6.89 -2.06
N PHE A 286 18.50 -5.79 -2.14
CA PHE A 286 17.07 -5.79 -2.27
C PHE A 286 16.59 -6.48 -3.57
N LEU A 287 17.16 -6.12 -4.71
CA LEU A 287 16.82 -6.73 -6.02
C LEU A 287 17.18 -8.21 -6.07
N LYS A 288 18.32 -8.58 -5.49
CA LYS A 288 18.73 -10.01 -5.40
C LYS A 288 17.74 -10.81 -4.53
N TYR A 289 17.29 -10.23 -3.43
CA TYR A 289 16.28 -10.85 -2.58
C TYR A 289 14.95 -11.05 -3.32
N ILE A 290 14.49 -10.03 -4.05
CA ILE A 290 13.25 -10.08 -4.85
C ILE A 290 13.32 -11.21 -5.86
N ASP A 291 14.40 -11.28 -6.64
CA ASP A 291 14.55 -12.34 -7.65
C ASP A 291 14.40 -13.75 -7.07
N LEU A 292 14.91 -13.98 -5.87
CA LEU A 292 14.89 -15.29 -5.21
C LEU A 292 13.57 -15.55 -4.45
N ASN A 293 13.01 -14.54 -3.79
CA ASN A 293 12.03 -14.74 -2.73
C ASN A 293 10.65 -14.15 -3.01
N GLN A 294 10.53 -13.21 -3.96
CA GLN A 294 9.23 -12.60 -4.23
C GLN A 294 8.18 -13.64 -4.65
N ALA A 295 6.98 -13.51 -4.07
CA ALA A 295 5.88 -14.45 -4.29
C ALA A 295 5.52 -14.60 -5.78
N ASP A 296 5.47 -13.50 -6.53
CA ASP A 296 5.11 -13.53 -7.95
C ASP A 296 6.14 -14.31 -8.79
N PHE A 297 7.43 -14.16 -8.50
CA PHE A 297 8.47 -14.92 -9.18
C PHE A 297 8.48 -16.40 -8.81
N LYS A 298 8.21 -16.71 -7.53
CA LYS A 298 8.03 -18.10 -7.09
C LYS A 298 6.81 -18.74 -7.78
N ILE A 299 5.68 -18.03 -7.80
CA ILE A 299 4.46 -18.49 -8.50
C ILE A 299 4.74 -18.70 -10.00
N ALA A 300 5.43 -17.77 -10.63
CA ALA A 300 5.71 -17.87 -12.06
C ALA A 300 6.67 -19.04 -12.38
N ARG A 301 7.70 -19.29 -11.56
CA ARG A 301 8.56 -20.49 -11.66
C ARG A 301 7.76 -21.78 -11.49
N LEU A 302 6.87 -21.83 -10.51
CA LEU A 302 5.98 -22.98 -10.30
C LEU A 302 4.98 -23.15 -11.46
N ARG A 303 4.46 -22.06 -12.03
CA ARG A 303 3.61 -22.14 -13.24
C ARG A 303 4.40 -22.67 -14.46
N GLN A 304 5.64 -22.24 -14.62
CA GLN A 304 6.51 -22.78 -15.67
C GLN A 304 6.73 -24.29 -15.47
N GLU A 305 7.04 -24.72 -14.25
CA GLU A 305 7.16 -26.13 -13.90
C GLU A 305 5.85 -26.91 -14.15
N LEU A 306 4.71 -26.31 -13.84
CA LEU A 306 3.38 -26.87 -14.09
C LEU A 306 3.14 -27.09 -15.58
N PHE A 307 3.48 -26.12 -16.43
CA PHE A 307 3.36 -26.26 -17.89
C PHE A 307 4.33 -27.31 -18.45
N GLU A 308 5.55 -27.37 -17.94
CA GLU A 308 6.48 -28.44 -18.29
C GLU A 308 5.96 -29.83 -17.88
N GLN A 309 5.39 -29.93 -16.67
CA GLN A 309 4.80 -31.19 -16.19
C GLN A 309 3.59 -31.58 -17.05
N ARG A 310 2.73 -30.63 -17.39
CA ARG A 310 1.59 -30.85 -18.30
C ARG A 310 2.08 -31.28 -19.70
N ALA A 311 3.14 -30.66 -20.22
CA ALA A 311 3.74 -31.05 -21.47
C ALA A 311 4.34 -32.48 -21.43
N LYS A 312 4.92 -32.89 -20.28
CA LYS A 312 5.38 -34.26 -20.06
C LYS A 312 4.25 -35.26 -19.97
N ASN A 313 3.10 -34.83 -19.42
CA ASN A 313 1.90 -35.65 -19.25
C ASN A 313 1.07 -35.76 -20.53
N ALA A 314 1.13 -34.78 -21.44
CA ALA A 314 0.46 -34.82 -22.75
C ALA A 314 1.15 -35.84 -23.68
N LYS A 315 0.84 -37.11 -23.53
CA LYS A 315 1.38 -38.21 -24.30
C LYS A 315 0.39 -38.62 -25.38
N TYR A 316 0.93 -39.17 -26.49
CA TYR A 316 0.11 -39.73 -27.55
C TYR A 316 -0.89 -40.79 -27.03
N TRP A 317 -0.47 -41.56 -26.01
CA TRP A 317 -1.27 -42.62 -25.41
C TRP A 317 -2.50 -42.14 -24.64
N ASP A 318 -2.56 -40.85 -24.27
CA ASP A 318 -3.73 -40.28 -23.57
C ASP A 318 -4.98 -40.22 -24.47
N ASP A 319 -4.76 -40.17 -25.79
CA ASP A 319 -5.81 -40.14 -26.81
C ASP A 319 -6.13 -41.53 -27.35
N VAL A 320 -5.29 -42.53 -27.04
CA VAL A 320 -5.50 -43.91 -27.43
C VAL A 320 -6.48 -44.58 -26.45
N ASP A 321 -7.56 -45.12 -26.97
CA ASP A 321 -8.51 -45.89 -26.20
C ASP A 321 -8.36 -47.37 -26.57
N ILE A 322 -7.78 -48.17 -25.69
CA ILE A 322 -7.73 -49.61 -25.79
C ILE A 322 -8.52 -50.19 -24.62
N SER A 323 -9.71 -50.67 -24.90
CA SER A 323 -10.61 -51.06 -23.87
C SER A 323 -11.13 -52.47 -24.11
N PRO A 324 -10.66 -53.48 -23.36
CA PRO A 324 -11.32 -54.77 -23.35
C PRO A 324 -12.74 -54.62 -22.80
N PHE A 325 -13.66 -55.33 -23.38
CA PHE A 325 -15.02 -55.30 -22.93
C PHE A 325 -15.66 -56.70 -22.88
N ILE A 326 -16.59 -56.87 -22.02
CA ILE A 326 -17.51 -57.99 -21.99
C ILE A 326 -18.93 -57.41 -22.07
N ARG A 327 -19.69 -57.88 -23.03
CA ARG A 327 -21.01 -57.39 -23.32
C ARG A 327 -22.00 -58.54 -23.23
N TYR A 328 -23.03 -58.36 -22.43
CA TYR A 328 -24.20 -59.21 -22.40
C TYR A 328 -25.32 -58.53 -23.17
N SER A 329 -25.92 -59.24 -24.14
CA SER A 329 -27.06 -58.74 -24.92
C SER A 329 -28.20 -59.73 -24.80
N PHE A 330 -29.36 -59.26 -24.38
CA PHE A 330 -30.60 -60.01 -24.34
C PHE A 330 -31.53 -59.45 -25.39
N TYR A 331 -32.10 -60.34 -26.19
CA TYR A 331 -33.02 -60.00 -27.28
C TYR A 331 -34.39 -60.61 -26.98
N SER A 332 -35.41 -59.77 -26.86
CA SER A 332 -36.82 -60.17 -26.76
C SER A 332 -37.39 -60.23 -28.16
N ARG A 333 -38.02 -61.39 -28.51
CA ARG A 333 -38.58 -61.62 -29.79
C ARG A 333 -40.05 -62.05 -29.62
N ASP A 334 -40.95 -61.61 -30.52
CA ASP A 334 -42.40 -61.95 -30.45
C ASP A 334 -42.71 -63.33 -30.94
N VAL A 335 -41.95 -63.81 -31.95
CA VAL A 335 -42.23 -65.05 -32.67
C VAL A 335 -41.25 -66.17 -32.36
N LEU A 336 -40.09 -65.86 -31.92
CA LEU A 336 -39.01 -66.80 -31.63
C LEU A 336 -38.64 -66.78 -30.16
N LYS A 337 -38.00 -67.87 -29.68
CA LYS A 337 -37.47 -67.84 -28.29
C LYS A 337 -36.51 -66.72 -28.06
N ASN A 338 -36.66 -66.05 -26.93
CA ASN A 338 -35.65 -65.04 -26.48
C ASN A 338 -34.29 -65.64 -26.52
N SER A 339 -33.32 -64.83 -26.94
CA SER A 339 -31.92 -65.23 -27.03
C SER A 339 -31.01 -64.27 -26.23
N SER A 340 -29.94 -64.77 -25.73
CA SER A 340 -28.91 -63.95 -25.05
C SER A 340 -27.53 -64.34 -25.62
N ASN A 341 -26.71 -63.35 -25.84
CA ASN A 341 -25.34 -63.51 -26.28
C ASN A 341 -24.38 -62.84 -25.31
N VAL A 342 -23.24 -63.42 -25.12
CA VAL A 342 -22.10 -62.81 -24.40
C VAL A 342 -20.98 -62.61 -25.41
N ASP A 343 -20.64 -61.37 -25.65
CA ASP A 343 -19.56 -60.97 -26.53
C ASP A 343 -18.38 -60.49 -25.69
N ALA A 344 -17.17 -60.90 -25.99
CA ALA A 344 -15.95 -60.36 -25.42
C ALA A 344 -15.05 -59.86 -26.56
N GLY A 345 -14.50 -58.68 -26.38
CA GLY A 345 -13.68 -58.07 -27.41
C GLY A 345 -12.75 -56.98 -26.85
N VAL A 346 -11.99 -56.39 -27.74
CA VAL A 346 -11.18 -55.23 -27.42
C VAL A 346 -11.55 -54.09 -28.38
N TYR A 347 -11.91 -52.97 -27.81
CA TYR A 347 -12.18 -51.74 -28.56
C TYR A 347 -10.84 -50.98 -28.77
N PHE A 348 -10.59 -50.56 -29.99
CA PHE A 348 -9.42 -49.74 -30.34
C PHE A 348 -9.87 -48.43 -30.96
N LYS A 349 -9.40 -47.32 -30.39
CA LYS A 349 -9.53 -46.00 -30.99
C LYS A 349 -8.16 -45.34 -30.96
N ILE A 350 -7.51 -45.22 -32.08
CA ILE A 350 -6.20 -44.61 -32.23
C ILE A 350 -6.39 -43.31 -33.03
N PRO A 351 -6.18 -42.14 -32.47
CA PRO A 351 -6.27 -40.89 -33.20
C PRO A 351 -5.15 -40.84 -34.26
N LEU A 352 -5.50 -40.48 -35.48
CA LEU A 352 -4.52 -40.35 -36.59
C LEU A 352 -3.88 -38.95 -36.62
N ASN A 353 -4.31 -38.05 -35.78
CA ASN A 353 -3.80 -36.68 -35.68
C ASN A 353 -2.70 -36.56 -34.62
N ASN A 354 -1.80 -35.59 -34.80
CA ASN A 354 -0.68 -35.34 -33.92
C ASN A 354 -1.02 -34.30 -32.86
N GLU A 355 -2.22 -34.41 -32.22
CA GLU A 355 -2.73 -33.45 -31.25
C GLU A 355 -1.81 -33.33 -30.03
N ALA A 356 -1.37 -34.44 -29.45
CA ALA A 356 -0.48 -34.44 -28.28
C ALA A 356 0.86 -33.73 -28.55
N SER A 357 1.38 -33.76 -29.78
CA SER A 357 2.60 -33.01 -30.12
C SER A 357 2.34 -31.50 -30.17
N LYS A 358 1.24 -31.10 -30.80
CA LYS A 358 0.83 -29.69 -30.86
C LYS A 358 0.50 -29.14 -29.47
N GLN A 359 -0.17 -29.92 -28.66
CA GLN A 359 -0.48 -29.57 -27.26
C GLN A 359 0.81 -29.39 -26.45
N ARG A 360 1.79 -30.27 -26.55
CA ARG A 360 3.11 -30.13 -25.92
C ARG A 360 3.81 -28.86 -26.34
N GLN A 361 3.80 -28.57 -27.65
CA GLN A 361 4.40 -27.34 -28.16
C GLN A 361 3.72 -26.10 -27.64
N ALA A 362 2.38 -26.07 -27.57
CA ALA A 362 1.61 -24.97 -27.03
C ALA A 362 1.90 -24.76 -25.53
N LEU A 363 1.97 -25.84 -24.74
CA LEU A 363 2.29 -25.77 -23.31
C LEU A 363 3.72 -25.26 -23.06
N ARG A 364 4.70 -25.68 -23.87
CA ARG A 364 6.08 -25.14 -23.78
C ARG A 364 6.11 -23.65 -24.12
N ALA A 365 5.44 -23.24 -25.20
CA ALA A 365 5.36 -21.85 -25.57
C ALA A 365 4.70 -20.98 -24.48
N GLN A 366 3.71 -21.51 -23.76
CA GLN A 366 3.14 -20.83 -22.57
C GLN A 366 4.16 -20.70 -21.43
N GLY A 367 4.99 -21.73 -21.19
CA GLY A 367 6.10 -21.67 -20.23
C GLY A 367 7.13 -20.61 -20.60
N ASP A 368 7.51 -20.54 -21.88
CA ASP A 368 8.47 -19.55 -22.40
C ASP A 368 7.90 -18.12 -22.29
N ALA A 369 6.60 -17.95 -22.55
CA ALA A 369 5.94 -16.67 -22.39
C ALA A 369 5.97 -16.16 -20.92
N ILE A 370 5.77 -17.06 -19.95
CA ILE A 370 5.89 -16.73 -18.51
C ILE A 370 7.33 -16.29 -18.18
N ALA A 371 8.35 -16.97 -18.71
CA ALA A 371 9.75 -16.59 -18.48
C ALA A 371 10.06 -15.19 -19.04
N ALA A 372 9.54 -14.86 -20.24
CA ALA A 372 9.67 -13.53 -20.81
C ALA A 372 8.94 -12.46 -20.00
N GLU A 373 7.74 -12.75 -19.51
CA GLU A 373 6.98 -11.86 -18.63
C GLU A 373 7.73 -11.59 -17.30
N GLN A 374 8.34 -12.63 -16.71
CA GLN A 374 9.17 -12.48 -15.51
C GLN A 374 10.33 -11.52 -15.72
N TYR A 375 11.03 -11.66 -16.85
CA TYR A 375 12.13 -10.76 -17.18
C TYR A 375 11.69 -9.29 -17.28
N LEU A 376 10.58 -9.04 -17.98
CA LEU A 376 10.02 -7.69 -18.10
C LEU A 376 9.59 -7.14 -16.74
N ARG A 377 8.95 -7.98 -15.91
CA ARG A 377 8.52 -7.58 -14.57
C ARG A 377 9.71 -7.27 -13.66
N MET A 378 10.78 -8.07 -13.71
CA MET A 378 11.99 -7.78 -12.92
C MET A 378 12.62 -6.45 -13.35
N ARG A 379 12.64 -6.15 -14.64
CA ARG A 379 13.10 -4.85 -15.12
C ARG A 379 12.23 -3.69 -14.61
N GLN A 380 10.91 -3.83 -14.65
CA GLN A 380 10.00 -2.81 -14.09
C GLN A 380 10.23 -2.58 -12.59
N ILE A 381 10.44 -3.67 -11.83
CA ILE A 381 10.75 -3.56 -10.40
C ILE A 381 12.11 -2.89 -10.20
N ALA A 382 13.12 -3.22 -10.98
CA ALA A 382 14.42 -2.59 -10.89
C ALA A 382 14.35 -1.08 -11.18
N ASP A 383 13.58 -0.67 -12.17
CA ASP A 383 13.33 0.73 -12.50
C ASP A 383 12.59 1.45 -11.34
N GLU A 384 11.58 0.81 -10.75
CA GLU A 384 10.85 1.37 -9.60
C GLU A 384 11.73 1.48 -8.35
N VAL A 385 12.53 0.47 -8.04
CA VAL A 385 13.49 0.50 -6.92
C VAL A 385 14.54 1.59 -7.14
N GLY A 386 15.02 1.75 -8.37
CA GLY A 386 15.96 2.81 -8.75
C GLY A 386 15.35 4.19 -8.54
N PHE A 387 14.10 4.38 -8.94
CA PHE A 387 13.36 5.63 -8.72
C PHE A 387 13.20 5.93 -7.23
N VAL A 388 12.75 4.95 -6.43
CA VAL A 388 12.61 5.12 -4.98
C VAL A 388 13.95 5.46 -4.32
N ALA A 389 15.03 4.80 -4.71
CA ALA A 389 16.37 5.09 -4.18
C ALA A 389 16.81 6.54 -4.47
N ALA A 390 16.53 7.04 -5.68
CA ALA A 390 16.82 8.44 -6.04
C ALA A 390 15.97 9.42 -5.23
N GLU A 391 14.67 9.15 -5.02
CA GLU A 391 13.81 9.97 -4.18
C GLU A 391 14.25 9.96 -2.71
N VAL A 392 14.64 8.81 -2.18
CA VAL A 392 15.20 8.67 -0.82
C VAL A 392 16.44 9.56 -0.66
N GLU A 393 17.35 9.55 -1.62
CA GLU A 393 18.55 10.40 -1.58
C GLU A 393 18.20 11.89 -1.66
N ARG A 394 17.21 12.27 -2.47
CA ARG A 394 16.69 13.64 -2.54
C ARG A 394 16.15 14.09 -1.19
N TYR A 395 15.34 13.27 -0.52
CA TYR A 395 14.83 13.58 0.82
C TYR A 395 15.93 13.61 1.87
N ASN A 396 16.92 12.72 1.81
CA ASN A 396 18.08 12.73 2.70
C ASN A 396 18.83 14.07 2.62
N ASN A 397 19.03 14.59 1.41
CA ASN A 397 19.68 15.89 1.21
C ASN A 397 18.82 17.05 1.78
N SER A 398 17.50 16.99 1.63
CA SER A 398 16.57 17.96 2.21
C SER A 398 16.58 17.92 3.74
N ILE A 399 16.55 16.72 4.33
CA ILE A 399 16.65 16.49 5.77
C ILE A 399 17.96 17.06 6.31
N ALA A 400 19.09 16.76 5.67
CA ALA A 400 20.40 17.27 6.07
C ALA A 400 20.47 18.82 5.98
N GLY A 401 19.81 19.40 4.98
CA GLY A 401 19.68 20.85 4.80
C GLY A 401 18.90 21.51 5.94
N GLU A 402 17.68 21.02 6.21
CA GLU A 402 16.84 21.57 7.27
C GLU A 402 17.42 21.32 8.67
N TYR A 403 18.08 20.20 8.90
CA TYR A 403 18.80 19.94 10.13
C TYR A 403 19.94 20.94 10.38
N ARG A 404 20.76 21.22 9.36
CA ARG A 404 21.80 22.26 9.48
C ARG A 404 21.21 23.63 9.77
N ARG A 405 20.11 23.98 9.10
CA ARG A 405 19.42 25.24 9.33
C ARG A 405 18.85 25.32 10.75
N SER A 406 18.28 24.24 11.29
CA SER A 406 17.81 24.22 12.68
C SER A 406 18.96 24.45 13.67
N LEU A 407 20.13 23.85 13.43
CA LEU A 407 21.32 24.07 14.25
C LEU A 407 21.85 25.53 14.19
N GLU A 408 21.83 26.14 12.99
CA GLU A 408 22.22 27.54 12.82
C GLU A 408 21.25 28.47 13.53
N LEU A 409 19.93 28.26 13.40
CA LEU A 409 18.92 29.03 14.11
C LEU A 409 19.06 28.88 15.63
N ARG A 410 19.31 27.67 16.12
CA ARG A 410 19.54 27.40 17.53
C ARG A 410 20.73 28.22 18.06
N LYS A 411 21.88 28.18 17.37
CA LYS A 411 23.04 28.96 17.74
C LYS A 411 22.75 30.46 17.71
N TYR A 412 22.01 30.92 16.72
CA TYR A 412 21.61 32.30 16.60
C TYR A 412 20.72 32.78 17.75
N ILE A 413 19.72 31.98 18.10
CA ILE A 413 18.82 32.23 19.26
C ILE A 413 19.66 32.27 20.55
N GLU A 414 20.58 31.33 20.74
CA GLU A 414 21.46 31.26 21.89
C GLU A 414 22.36 32.51 22.00
N MET A 415 23.00 32.93 20.90
CA MET A 415 23.81 34.13 20.87
C MET A 415 22.98 35.38 21.23
N ARG A 416 21.77 35.51 20.70
CA ARG A 416 20.91 36.66 21.03
C ARG A 416 20.44 36.65 22.47
N LYS A 417 20.10 35.47 23.02
CA LYS A 417 19.77 35.31 24.43
C LYS A 417 20.92 35.76 25.33
N ASN A 418 22.14 35.28 25.05
CA ASN A 418 23.36 35.65 25.79
C ASN A 418 23.68 37.15 25.67
N ALA A 419 23.50 37.76 24.50
CA ALA A 419 23.68 39.21 24.31
C ALA A 419 22.67 40.01 25.14
N TYR A 420 21.41 39.56 25.20
CA TYR A 420 20.39 40.18 26.03
C TYR A 420 20.72 40.09 27.54
N GLU A 421 21.05 38.88 28.02
CA GLU A 421 21.42 38.63 29.41
C GLU A 421 22.61 39.47 29.86
N ASN A 422 23.58 39.69 28.93
CA ASN A 422 24.76 40.54 29.20
C ASN A 422 24.54 42.03 28.91
N ARG A 423 23.32 42.48 28.63
CA ARG A 423 22.93 43.84 28.29
C ARG A 423 23.71 44.48 27.11
N LEU A 424 24.08 43.62 26.14
CA LEU A 424 24.83 44.00 24.94
C LEU A 424 23.98 44.38 23.73
N GLY A 425 22.64 44.38 23.86
CA GLY A 425 21.74 44.69 22.76
C GLY A 425 20.32 45.00 23.19
N GLU A 426 19.53 45.62 22.29
CA GLU A 426 18.10 45.80 22.48
C GLU A 426 17.35 44.48 22.43
N TYR A 427 16.50 44.22 23.42
CA TYR A 427 15.67 43.07 23.50
C TYR A 427 14.36 43.29 22.73
N ASN A 428 14.25 42.69 21.55
CA ASN A 428 13.01 42.70 20.78
C ASN A 428 12.29 41.35 20.90
N ARG A 429 11.24 41.34 21.71
CA ARG A 429 10.39 40.14 21.99
C ARG A 429 9.74 39.58 20.71
N LEU A 430 9.28 40.49 19.84
CA LEU A 430 8.67 40.07 18.56
C LEU A 430 9.66 39.38 17.65
N ALA A 431 10.86 39.92 17.53
CA ALA A 431 11.93 39.32 16.75
C ALA A 431 12.31 37.93 17.30
N ARG A 432 12.41 37.80 18.63
CA ARG A 432 12.66 36.51 19.30
C ARG A 432 11.55 35.48 18.99
N MET A 433 10.28 35.88 19.05
CA MET A 433 9.16 34.98 18.74
C MET A 433 9.17 34.55 17.26
N LYS A 434 9.53 35.45 16.32
CA LYS A 434 9.72 35.12 14.89
C LYS A 434 10.82 34.06 14.72
N GLU A 435 11.93 34.19 15.43
CA GLU A 435 13.05 33.25 15.40
C GLU A 435 12.65 31.86 15.91
N TYR A 436 11.91 31.80 17.01
CA TYR A 436 11.36 30.54 17.52
C TYR A 436 10.37 29.92 16.53
N ASN A 437 9.52 30.73 15.89
CA ASN A 437 8.61 30.24 14.87
C ASN A 437 9.35 29.71 13.64
N ALA A 438 10.42 30.36 13.22
CA ALA A 438 11.29 29.88 12.15
C ALA A 438 11.99 28.55 12.51
N TYR A 439 12.41 28.40 13.77
CA TYR A 439 12.96 27.13 14.26
C TYR A 439 11.92 26.00 14.23
N LEU A 440 10.70 26.25 14.75
CA LEU A 440 9.62 25.27 14.68
C LEU A 440 9.23 24.90 13.23
N LEU A 441 9.30 25.86 12.30
CA LEU A 441 9.09 25.60 10.87
C LEU A 441 10.17 24.68 10.29
N CYS A 442 11.43 24.81 10.72
CA CYS A 442 12.47 23.87 10.32
C CYS A 442 12.20 22.45 10.84
N LEU A 443 11.76 22.31 12.09
CA LEU A 443 11.39 21.02 12.66
C LEU A 443 10.19 20.40 11.94
N GLU A 444 9.17 21.20 11.60
CA GLU A 444 8.02 20.77 10.80
C GLU A 444 8.47 20.20 9.44
N ARG A 445 9.29 20.95 8.69
CA ARG A 445 9.82 20.53 7.40
C ARG A 445 10.70 19.30 7.49
N LEU A 446 11.50 19.21 8.54
CA LEU A 446 12.33 18.04 8.80
C LEU A 446 11.47 16.79 8.95
N LEU A 447 10.38 16.85 9.73
CA LEU A 447 9.42 15.74 9.86
C LEU A 447 8.69 15.43 8.55
N GLU A 448 8.29 16.46 7.79
CA GLU A 448 7.65 16.26 6.48
C GLU A 448 8.56 15.49 5.50
N PHE A 449 9.84 15.86 5.45
CA PHE A 449 10.80 15.18 4.58
C PHE A 449 11.12 13.76 5.06
N GLN A 450 11.26 13.55 6.36
CA GLN A 450 11.41 12.21 6.93
C GLN A 450 10.22 11.34 6.61
N TYR A 451 9.01 11.85 6.83
CA TYR A 451 7.79 11.13 6.53
C TYR A 451 7.68 10.77 5.03
N SER A 452 7.96 11.73 4.14
CA SER A 452 7.92 11.50 2.70
C SER A 452 8.95 10.45 2.26
N ARG A 453 10.18 10.51 2.79
CA ARG A 453 11.21 9.49 2.57
C ARG A 453 10.76 8.11 3.02
N ASP A 454 10.27 8.02 4.24
CA ASP A 454 9.91 6.75 4.86
C ASP A 454 8.68 6.13 4.17
N GLN A 455 7.76 6.94 3.65
CA GLN A 455 6.67 6.51 2.77
C GLN A 455 7.19 5.90 1.46
N GLN A 456 8.22 6.50 0.85
CA GLN A 456 8.84 5.94 -0.35
C GLN A 456 9.49 4.59 -0.04
N ILE A 457 10.26 4.49 1.04
CA ILE A 457 10.87 3.22 1.47
C ILE A 457 9.78 2.19 1.76
N ALA A 458 8.76 2.56 2.52
CA ALA A 458 7.65 1.68 2.85
C ALA A 458 6.90 1.17 1.61
N SER A 459 6.86 1.93 0.51
CA SER A 459 6.23 1.48 -0.74
C SER A 459 6.87 0.23 -1.33
N LEU A 460 8.14 -0.05 -1.00
CA LEU A 460 8.88 -1.24 -1.44
C LEU A 460 8.46 -2.52 -0.71
N ALA A 461 7.82 -2.42 0.47
CA ALA A 461 7.37 -3.59 1.23
C ALA A 461 6.40 -4.48 0.47
N LYS A 462 5.69 -3.94 -0.54
CA LYS A 462 4.81 -4.71 -1.44
C LYS A 462 5.53 -5.82 -2.22
N PHE A 463 6.86 -5.71 -2.35
CA PHE A 463 7.69 -6.69 -3.06
C PHE A 463 8.25 -7.77 -2.13
N LEU A 464 8.18 -7.59 -0.81
CA LEU A 464 8.77 -8.51 0.16
C LEU A 464 7.76 -9.59 0.60
N THR A 465 8.26 -10.76 0.92
CA THR A 465 7.44 -11.91 1.33
C THR A 465 7.77 -12.47 2.70
N GLY A 466 8.85 -12.07 3.35
CA GLY A 466 9.28 -12.63 4.62
C GLY A 466 10.15 -11.72 5.47
N GLU A 467 10.87 -10.81 4.84
CA GLU A 467 11.76 -9.85 5.47
C GLU A 467 11.14 -8.45 5.49
N ASP A 468 11.67 -7.59 6.31
CA ASP A 468 11.27 -6.19 6.36
C ASP A 468 12.14 -5.34 5.41
N VAL A 469 11.60 -4.21 4.91
CA VAL A 469 12.38 -3.26 4.10
C VAL A 469 13.58 -2.72 4.88
N SER A 470 13.44 -2.60 6.20
CA SER A 470 14.50 -2.15 7.10
C SER A 470 15.76 -3.01 7.05
N ASP A 471 15.65 -4.31 6.71
CA ASP A 471 16.78 -5.22 6.60
C ASP A 471 17.72 -4.86 5.43
N PHE A 472 17.21 -4.06 4.48
CA PHE A 472 17.95 -3.54 3.32
C PHE A 472 18.32 -2.07 3.47
N CYS A 473 18.08 -1.48 4.65
CA CYS A 473 18.37 -0.07 4.92
C CYS A 473 19.50 0.08 5.92
N SER A 474 20.41 1.00 5.66
CA SER A 474 21.41 1.48 6.63
C SER A 474 21.01 2.86 7.12
N ILE A 475 21.09 3.07 8.45
CA ILE A 475 20.72 4.34 9.10
C ILE A 475 21.98 5.01 9.60
N GLN A 476 22.10 6.30 9.28
CA GLN A 476 23.18 7.16 9.75
C GLN A 476 22.59 8.37 10.46
N ASN A 477 22.82 8.49 11.76
CA ASN A 477 22.43 9.67 12.53
C ASN A 477 23.22 10.91 12.10
N LEU A 478 22.51 12.02 11.90
CA LEU A 478 23.10 13.34 11.60
C LEU A 478 23.55 14.07 12.87
N SER A 479 23.33 13.49 14.07
CA SER A 479 23.80 14.08 15.31
C SER A 479 25.31 14.34 15.19
N ILE A 480 25.68 15.60 15.10
CA ILE A 480 27.06 16.01 15.10
C ILE A 480 27.64 15.57 16.43
N SER A 481 28.61 14.66 16.39
CA SER A 481 29.48 14.39 17.51
C SER A 481 29.94 15.76 18.06
N ARG A 482 29.42 16.12 19.23
CA ARG A 482 29.91 17.28 19.97
C ARG A 482 31.39 17.01 20.32
N LYS A 483 32.32 17.44 19.47
CA LYS A 483 33.70 17.60 19.82
C LYS A 483 33.91 19.01 20.31
#